data_44e3bacb4ab9080a3fde3a07b8434cc6
#
_entry.id   44e3bacb4ab9080a3fde3a07b8434cc6
#
_cell.length_a   1.000
_cell.length_b   1.000
_cell.length_c   1.000
_cell.angle_alpha   90.00
_cell.angle_beta   90.00
_cell.angle_gamma   90.00
#
_symmetry.space_group_name_H-M   'P 1'
#
loop_
_entity.id
_entity.type
_entity.pdbx_description
1 polymer ?
#
loop_
_entity_poly.entity_id
_entity_poly.type
_entity_poly.pdbx_seq_one_letter_code
_entity_poly.pdbx_strand_id
1 'polypeptide(L)'
;RWHDLGKLHAVFQDSMYRCRPPADPAQPLAKSDCAGSMRHSRSFFRHELASMLGWLAQHDGEADADLIAYLILAHHGKVRMSLRAMPNEQADPDFRRFARGIHEGDSLPAMEFDGEHSVATTLRLALMEIGIGDQGPSWSERALGLLERFGPFRLAWLETLVRLADWRASAAEQLEPRQGGNP
;
A
#
# COMPACT_ATOMS: atom_id res chain seq x y z
N ARG A 1 -2.38 -10.32 -1.12
CA ARG A 1 -3.60 -9.65 -0.61
C ARG A 1 -3.26 -8.46 0.26
N TRP A 2 -2.43 -8.60 1.27
CA TRP A 2 -1.96 -7.47 2.08
C TRP A 2 -1.33 -6.34 1.25
N HIS A 3 -0.70 -6.64 0.10
CA HIS A 3 -0.11 -5.63 -0.77
C HIS A 3 -1.14 -4.63 -1.33
N ASP A 4 -2.40 -5.03 -1.39
CA ASP A 4 -3.52 -4.23 -1.91
C ASP A 4 -4.40 -3.60 -0.81
N LEU A 5 -4.14 -3.86 0.48
CA LEU A 5 -4.91 -3.32 1.59
C LEU A 5 -5.06 -1.79 1.51
N GLY A 6 -4.01 -1.10 1.08
CA GLY A 6 -4.02 0.35 0.91
C GLY A 6 -4.98 0.89 -0.16
N LYS A 7 -5.54 0.02 -1.00
CA LYS A 7 -6.65 0.41 -1.89
C LYS A 7 -7.92 0.76 -1.13
N LEU A 8 -8.05 0.31 0.13
CA LEU A 8 -9.16 0.70 1.02
C LEU A 8 -9.05 2.15 1.52
N HIS A 9 -7.91 2.79 1.33
CA HIS A 9 -7.71 4.18 1.74
C HIS A 9 -8.69 5.12 1.04
N ALA A 10 -9.27 6.09 1.79
CA ALA A 10 -10.27 7.00 1.27
C ALA A 10 -9.84 7.70 -0.03
N VAL A 11 -8.58 8.17 -0.12
CA VAL A 11 -8.03 8.81 -1.33
C VAL A 11 -8.11 7.90 -2.56
N PHE A 12 -7.90 6.60 -2.39
CA PHE A 12 -8.03 5.64 -3.47
C PHE A 12 -9.50 5.42 -3.81
N GLN A 13 -10.35 5.16 -2.81
CA GLN A 13 -11.77 4.90 -3.01
C GLN A 13 -12.50 6.10 -3.63
N ASP A 14 -12.22 7.32 -3.18
CA ASP A 14 -12.78 8.54 -3.78
C ASP A 14 -12.43 8.67 -5.27
N SER A 15 -11.24 8.24 -5.65
CA SER A 15 -10.81 8.26 -7.05
C SER A 15 -11.53 7.21 -7.89
N MET A 16 -11.81 6.04 -7.29
CA MET A 16 -12.60 4.98 -7.92
C MET A 16 -14.05 5.39 -8.08
N TYR A 17 -14.65 5.96 -7.04
CA TYR A 17 -16.06 6.38 -7.03
C TYR A 17 -16.35 7.54 -8.00
N ARG A 18 -15.38 8.39 -8.26
CA ARG A 18 -15.51 9.42 -9.32
C ARG A 18 -15.63 8.83 -10.70
N CYS A 19 -15.06 7.65 -10.91
CA CYS A 19 -15.17 6.94 -12.18
C CYS A 19 -16.47 6.17 -12.30
N ARG A 20 -16.83 5.46 -11.24
CA ARG A 20 -18.05 4.66 -11.16
C ARG A 20 -18.51 4.61 -9.70
N PRO A 21 -19.66 5.21 -9.38
CA PRO A 21 -20.26 5.02 -8.06
C PRO A 21 -20.47 3.52 -7.79
N PRO A 22 -20.10 3.02 -6.59
CA PRO A 22 -20.35 1.63 -6.25
C PRO A 22 -21.86 1.36 -6.16
N ALA A 23 -22.27 0.14 -6.50
CA ALA A 23 -23.65 -0.30 -6.29
C ALA A 23 -23.99 -0.38 -4.79
N ASP A 24 -22.99 -0.71 -3.98
CA ASP A 24 -23.04 -0.72 -2.52
C ASP A 24 -21.85 0.09 -1.98
N PRO A 25 -22.09 1.23 -1.30
CA PRO A 25 -21.03 2.04 -0.71
C PRO A 25 -20.18 1.32 0.37
N ALA A 26 -20.69 0.21 0.93
CA ALA A 26 -19.95 -0.61 1.88
C ALA A 26 -18.93 -1.54 1.21
N GLN A 27 -19.00 -1.71 -0.12
CA GLN A 27 -18.07 -2.55 -0.87
C GLN A 27 -16.98 -1.69 -1.53
N PRO A 28 -15.72 -1.83 -1.09
CA PRO A 28 -14.63 -1.10 -1.68
C PRO A 28 -14.33 -1.61 -3.10
N LEU A 29 -13.96 -0.68 -3.98
CA LEU A 29 -13.59 -0.98 -5.35
C LEU A 29 -12.07 -1.17 -5.46
N ALA A 30 -11.63 -2.29 -6.03
CA ALA A 30 -10.21 -2.61 -6.24
C ALA A 30 -9.71 -2.24 -7.65
N LYS A 31 -10.64 -2.10 -8.62
CA LYS A 31 -10.35 -1.80 -10.03
C LYS A 31 -11.34 -0.80 -10.58
N SER A 32 -10.87 0.08 -11.46
CA SER A 32 -11.72 1.03 -12.17
C SER A 32 -11.97 0.56 -13.61
N ASP A 33 -13.16 0.82 -14.09
CA ASP A 33 -13.54 0.63 -15.51
C ASP A 33 -13.29 1.90 -16.33
N CYS A 34 -12.68 2.92 -15.76
CA CYS A 34 -12.40 4.17 -16.46
C CYS A 34 -11.33 4.01 -17.53
N ALA A 35 -11.62 4.55 -18.71
CA ALA A 35 -10.61 4.77 -19.74
C ALA A 35 -9.69 5.93 -19.31
N GLY A 36 -8.40 5.67 -19.13
CA GLY A 36 -7.39 6.66 -18.81
C GLY A 36 -6.72 6.48 -17.44
N SER A 37 -5.75 7.35 -17.14
CA SER A 37 -5.05 7.28 -15.85
C SER A 37 -5.89 7.89 -14.74
N MET A 38 -6.06 7.16 -13.67
CA MET A 38 -6.75 7.61 -12.47
C MET A 38 -5.92 8.71 -11.77
N ARG A 39 -6.57 9.83 -11.46
CA ARG A 39 -5.96 10.91 -10.68
C ARG A 39 -6.52 10.89 -9.26
N HIS A 40 -5.64 10.74 -8.30
CA HIS A 40 -5.98 10.84 -6.89
C HIS A 40 -6.13 12.31 -6.46
N SER A 41 -6.94 12.55 -5.43
CA SER A 41 -7.10 13.87 -4.81
C SER A 41 -5.81 14.36 -4.16
N ARG A 42 -4.98 13.43 -3.67
CA ARG A 42 -3.62 13.72 -3.19
C ARG A 42 -2.61 13.28 -4.24
N SER A 43 -1.73 14.19 -4.63
CA SER A 43 -0.64 13.93 -5.58
C SER A 43 0.26 12.81 -5.06
N PHE A 44 0.78 12.00 -5.97
CA PHE A 44 1.72 10.93 -5.68
C PHE A 44 1.20 9.82 -4.76
N PHE A 45 -0.11 9.76 -4.46
CA PHE A 45 -0.67 8.72 -3.62
C PHE A 45 -0.22 7.32 -4.03
N ARG A 46 0.22 6.53 -3.05
CA ARG A 46 0.72 5.17 -3.22
C ARG A 46 0.04 4.23 -2.24
N HIS A 47 -0.85 3.39 -2.77
CA HIS A 47 -1.54 2.39 -1.95
C HIS A 47 -0.57 1.36 -1.35
N GLU A 48 0.55 1.06 -2.03
CA GLU A 48 1.57 0.16 -1.50
C GLU A 48 2.20 0.66 -0.20
N LEU A 49 2.34 1.99 -0.03
CA LEU A 49 2.79 2.56 1.23
C LEU A 49 1.72 2.42 2.31
N ALA A 50 0.46 2.74 2.00
CA ALA A 50 -0.63 2.56 2.95
C ALA A 50 -0.78 1.09 3.37
N SER A 51 -0.62 0.15 2.42
CA SER A 51 -0.64 -1.30 2.69
C SER A 51 0.46 -1.72 3.65
N MET A 52 1.70 -1.25 3.41
CA MET A 52 2.85 -1.58 4.24
C MET A 52 2.70 -1.02 5.66
N LEU A 53 2.24 0.22 5.80
CA LEU A 53 1.99 0.81 7.12
C LEU A 53 0.87 0.08 7.86
N GLY A 54 -0.19 -0.33 7.15
CA GLY A 54 -1.27 -1.14 7.70
C GLY A 54 -0.80 -2.53 8.14
N TRP A 55 0.09 -3.16 7.39
CA TRP A 55 0.74 -4.42 7.77
C TRP A 55 1.55 -4.27 9.06
N LEU A 56 2.48 -3.31 9.10
CA LEU A 56 3.36 -3.11 10.27
C LEU A 56 2.58 -2.70 11.52
N ALA A 57 1.48 -1.97 11.39
CA ALA A 57 0.66 -1.62 12.54
C ALA A 57 0.05 -2.83 13.27
N GLN A 58 -0.03 -3.98 12.59
CA GLN A 58 -0.63 -5.21 13.13
C GLN A 58 0.40 -6.33 13.38
N HIS A 59 1.56 -6.29 12.73
CA HIS A 59 2.53 -7.40 12.72
C HIS A 59 3.95 -6.95 13.10
N ASP A 60 4.16 -5.69 13.53
CA ASP A 60 5.50 -5.21 13.89
C ASP A 60 6.08 -6.05 15.04
N GLY A 61 7.33 -6.47 14.89
CA GLY A 61 8.00 -7.37 15.83
C GLY A 61 7.79 -8.88 15.59
N GLU A 62 6.92 -9.27 14.67
CA GLU A 62 6.79 -10.68 14.27
C GLU A 62 7.98 -11.12 13.38
N ALA A 63 8.20 -12.43 13.33
CA ALA A 63 9.20 -13.00 12.42
C ALA A 63 8.88 -12.62 10.97
N ASP A 64 9.89 -12.12 10.25
CA ASP A 64 9.80 -11.69 8.86
C ASP A 64 8.82 -10.53 8.56
N ALA A 65 8.28 -9.84 9.58
CA ALA A 65 7.39 -8.69 9.40
C ALA A 65 7.99 -7.62 8.48
N ASP A 66 9.25 -7.28 8.66
CA ASP A 66 9.97 -6.33 7.83
C ASP A 66 10.16 -6.81 6.39
N LEU A 67 10.41 -8.12 6.19
CA LEU A 67 10.52 -8.68 4.85
C LEU A 67 9.19 -8.61 4.11
N ILE A 68 8.10 -8.97 4.77
CA ILE A 68 6.75 -8.89 4.19
C ILE A 68 6.40 -7.43 3.89
N ALA A 69 6.66 -6.52 4.83
CA ALA A 69 6.47 -5.08 4.64
C ALA A 69 7.25 -4.55 3.42
N TYR A 70 8.51 -4.99 3.27
CA TYR A 70 9.34 -4.65 2.12
C TYR A 70 8.75 -5.12 0.80
N LEU A 71 8.29 -6.35 0.75
CA LEU A 71 7.68 -6.93 -0.46
C LEU A 71 6.35 -6.23 -0.81
N ILE A 72 5.53 -5.91 0.20
CA ILE A 72 4.32 -5.11 0.03
C ILE A 72 4.66 -3.73 -0.55
N LEU A 73 5.65 -3.03 0.00
CA LEU A 73 6.04 -1.69 -0.45
C LEU A 73 6.65 -1.69 -1.84
N ALA A 74 7.45 -2.71 -2.17
CA ALA A 74 8.25 -2.77 -3.39
C ALA A 74 7.52 -3.34 -4.61
N HIS A 75 6.33 -3.95 -4.47
CA HIS A 75 5.69 -4.71 -5.56
C HIS A 75 5.43 -3.88 -6.83
N HIS A 76 5.23 -2.58 -6.73
CA HIS A 76 5.15 -1.68 -7.89
C HIS A 76 6.49 -1.03 -8.27
N GLY A 77 7.56 -1.27 -7.53
CA GLY A 77 8.89 -0.78 -7.83
C GLY A 77 9.09 0.73 -7.65
N LYS A 78 8.17 1.44 -6.99
CA LYS A 78 8.22 2.91 -6.84
C LYS A 78 8.78 3.36 -5.50
N VAL A 79 8.61 2.56 -4.46
CA VAL A 79 9.12 2.82 -3.11
C VAL A 79 9.83 1.57 -2.61
N ARG A 80 11.00 1.69 -2.01
CA ARG A 80 11.76 0.57 -1.45
C ARG A 80 12.49 0.94 -0.16
N MET A 81 13.60 1.69 -0.29
CA MET A 81 14.57 1.90 0.78
C MET A 81 14.27 3.11 1.66
N SER A 82 13.42 4.04 1.22
CA SER A 82 13.14 5.25 1.99
C SER A 82 11.69 5.71 1.81
N LEU A 83 11.12 6.19 2.89
CA LEU A 83 9.82 6.85 2.92
C LEU A 83 10.07 8.36 2.93
N ARG A 84 9.64 9.04 1.88
CA ARG A 84 9.84 10.50 1.75
C ARG A 84 8.75 11.13 0.92
N ALA A 85 8.44 12.37 1.23
CA ALA A 85 7.63 13.22 0.37
C ALA A 85 8.32 13.49 -0.97
N MET A 86 7.53 13.75 -2.00
CA MET A 86 8.02 14.18 -3.31
C MET A 86 8.19 15.70 -3.33
N PRO A 87 9.10 16.25 -4.17
CA PRO A 87 9.38 17.69 -4.19
C PRO A 87 8.16 18.59 -4.40
N ASN A 88 7.16 18.14 -5.15
CA ASN A 88 5.94 18.91 -5.44
C ASN A 88 4.70 18.25 -4.83
N GLU A 89 4.88 17.48 -3.78
CA GLU A 89 3.78 16.88 -3.05
C GLU A 89 3.10 17.92 -2.18
N GLN A 90 1.77 17.90 -2.13
CA GLN A 90 1.01 18.79 -1.29
C GLN A 90 1.27 18.44 0.18
N ALA A 91 1.76 19.42 0.93
CA ALA A 91 1.96 19.27 2.37
C ALA A 91 0.63 19.03 3.10
N ASP A 92 0.71 18.34 4.22
CA ASP A 92 -0.42 18.21 5.13
C ASP A 92 -0.80 19.60 5.69
N PRO A 93 -2.09 20.01 5.64
CA PRO A 93 -2.51 21.34 6.10
C PRO A 93 -2.27 21.55 7.61
N ASP A 94 -2.22 20.49 8.40
CA ASP A 94 -1.95 20.53 9.83
C ASP A 94 -0.46 20.32 10.17
N PHE A 95 0.42 20.44 9.15
CA PHE A 95 1.88 20.27 9.30
C PHE A 95 2.31 18.91 9.87
N ARG A 96 1.46 17.88 9.73
CA ARG A 96 1.79 16.52 10.10
C ARG A 96 2.76 15.90 9.09
N ARG A 97 3.39 14.79 9.46
CA ARG A 97 4.20 14.00 8.52
C ARG A 97 3.35 13.56 7.33
N PHE A 98 3.94 13.60 6.16
CA PHE A 98 3.30 13.10 4.93
C PHE A 98 4.35 12.52 3.99
N ALA A 99 3.95 11.51 3.24
CA ALA A 99 4.78 10.91 2.19
C ALA A 99 3.89 10.17 1.19
N ARG A 100 4.14 10.38 -0.08
CA ARG A 100 3.46 9.64 -1.15
C ARG A 100 1.92 9.67 -1.06
N GLY A 101 1.37 10.82 -0.73
CA GLY A 101 -0.07 11.04 -0.60
C GLY A 101 -0.70 10.44 0.66
N ILE A 102 0.09 9.86 1.54
CA ILE A 102 -0.33 9.39 2.86
C ILE A 102 0.04 10.46 3.89
N HIS A 103 -0.88 10.77 4.78
CA HIS A 103 -0.68 11.72 5.87
C HIS A 103 -0.68 10.98 7.21
N GLU A 104 0.08 11.49 8.18
CA GLU A 104 0.07 10.98 9.55
C GLU A 104 -1.36 11.00 10.11
N GLY A 105 -1.83 9.85 10.61
CA GLY A 105 -3.17 9.73 11.13
C GLY A 105 -4.24 9.32 10.11
N ASP A 106 -3.90 9.14 8.84
CA ASP A 106 -4.80 8.49 7.88
C ASP A 106 -5.18 7.10 8.39
N SER A 107 -6.32 6.57 7.94
CA SER A 107 -6.82 5.29 8.41
C SER A 107 -7.17 4.35 7.27
N LEU A 108 -7.07 3.05 7.57
CA LEU A 108 -7.64 1.98 6.77
C LEU A 108 -8.77 1.32 7.55
N PRO A 109 -9.92 1.00 6.93
CA PRO A 109 -10.99 0.24 7.56
C PRO A 109 -10.56 -1.21 7.82
N ALA A 110 -11.28 -1.90 8.70
CA ALA A 110 -11.18 -3.35 8.83
C ALA A 110 -11.61 -4.03 7.53
N MET A 111 -10.98 -5.16 7.20
CA MET A 111 -11.28 -5.93 6.01
C MET A 111 -11.07 -7.43 6.26
N GLU A 112 -11.99 -8.24 5.78
CA GLU A 112 -11.82 -9.69 5.70
C GLU A 112 -11.47 -10.09 4.25
N PHE A 113 -10.48 -10.94 4.09
CA PHE A 113 -10.06 -11.46 2.80
C PHE A 113 -9.53 -12.88 2.91
N ASP A 114 -10.23 -13.81 2.32
CA ASP A 114 -9.88 -15.24 2.16
C ASP A 114 -9.33 -15.91 3.44
N GLY A 115 -10.01 -15.73 4.55
CA GLY A 115 -9.64 -16.31 5.83
C GLY A 115 -8.62 -15.52 6.64
N GLU A 116 -8.12 -14.41 6.11
CA GLU A 116 -7.34 -13.42 6.85
C GLU A 116 -8.20 -12.22 7.23
N HIS A 117 -7.83 -11.53 8.29
CA HIS A 117 -8.53 -10.38 8.81
C HIS A 117 -7.56 -9.25 9.11
N SER A 118 -7.84 -8.05 8.58
CA SER A 118 -7.16 -6.84 9.01
C SER A 118 -8.10 -6.00 9.88
N VAL A 119 -7.60 -5.48 10.98
CA VAL A 119 -8.36 -4.56 11.83
C VAL A 119 -8.30 -3.14 11.32
N ALA A 120 -9.29 -2.32 11.68
CA ALA A 120 -9.23 -0.89 11.41
C ALA A 120 -7.96 -0.28 12.02
N THR A 121 -7.20 0.43 11.22
CA THR A 121 -5.82 0.82 11.57
C THR A 121 -5.57 2.28 11.25
N THR A 122 -4.91 2.99 12.16
CA THR A 122 -4.37 4.34 11.93
C THR A 122 -2.94 4.24 11.42
N LEU A 123 -2.67 4.89 10.29
CA LEU A 123 -1.35 4.89 9.66
C LEU A 123 -0.39 5.84 10.37
N ARG A 124 0.82 5.37 10.65
CA ARG A 124 1.88 6.10 11.32
C ARG A 124 3.09 6.26 10.41
N LEU A 125 3.54 7.49 10.22
CA LEU A 125 4.69 7.82 9.36
C LEU A 125 5.99 8.04 10.15
N ALA A 126 6.05 7.70 11.44
CA ALA A 126 7.28 7.81 12.23
C ALA A 126 8.47 7.06 11.59
N LEU A 127 8.19 5.96 10.87
CA LEU A 127 9.20 5.19 10.13
C LEU A 127 9.92 5.98 9.02
N MET A 128 9.44 7.16 8.63
CA MET A 128 10.12 8.01 7.64
C MET A 128 11.28 8.82 8.24
N GLU A 129 11.35 8.94 9.54
CA GLU A 129 12.47 9.59 10.25
C GLU A 129 13.73 8.74 10.08
N ILE A 130 14.86 9.41 9.82
CA ILE A 130 16.12 8.71 9.55
C ILE A 130 16.77 8.32 10.88
N GLY A 131 17.32 7.10 10.95
CA GLY A 131 18.04 6.61 12.12
C GLY A 131 17.15 5.79 13.06
N ILE A 132 17.49 5.85 14.35
CA ILE A 132 16.76 5.16 15.42
C ILE A 132 16.08 6.21 16.29
N GLY A 133 14.77 6.28 16.20
CA GLY A 133 13.94 7.18 17.01
C GLY A 133 13.26 6.45 18.18
N ASP A 134 12.40 7.16 18.88
CA ASP A 134 11.63 6.63 20.03
C ASP A 134 10.71 5.45 19.64
N GLN A 135 10.33 5.36 18.36
CA GLN A 135 9.50 4.29 17.81
C GLN A 135 10.33 3.14 17.18
N GLY A 136 11.63 3.10 17.47
CA GLY A 136 12.56 2.13 16.93
C GLY A 136 13.24 2.60 15.64
N PRO A 137 13.83 1.66 14.86
CA PRO A 137 14.57 1.97 13.65
C PRO A 137 13.67 2.49 12.54
N SER A 138 14.19 3.44 11.77
CA SER A 138 13.53 3.95 10.56
C SER A 138 13.30 2.85 9.53
N TRP A 139 12.41 3.12 8.58
CA TRP A 139 12.23 2.19 7.46
C TRP A 139 13.54 1.97 6.69
N SER A 140 14.35 3.01 6.50
CA SER A 140 15.65 2.89 5.82
C SER A 140 16.59 1.93 6.56
N GLU A 141 16.65 1.99 7.88
CA GLU A 141 17.46 1.07 8.69
C GLU A 141 16.94 -0.37 8.58
N ARG A 142 15.63 -0.58 8.69
CA ARG A 142 14.99 -1.90 8.52
C ARG A 142 15.28 -2.49 7.14
N ALA A 143 15.15 -1.68 6.08
CA ALA A 143 15.40 -2.11 4.70
C ALA A 143 16.88 -2.41 4.43
N LEU A 144 17.82 -1.66 5.06
CA LEU A 144 19.24 -1.96 5.01
C LEU A 144 19.55 -3.29 5.74
N GLY A 145 18.93 -3.53 6.89
CA GLY A 145 19.06 -4.82 7.59
C GLY A 145 18.58 -6.01 6.75
N LEU A 146 17.50 -5.83 5.98
CA LEU A 146 17.06 -6.85 5.02
C LEU A 146 18.08 -7.05 3.90
N LEU A 147 18.67 -5.96 3.39
CA LEU A 147 19.71 -6.05 2.36
C LEU A 147 20.94 -6.77 2.86
N GLU A 148 21.36 -6.55 4.10
CA GLU A 148 22.45 -7.28 4.75
C GLU A 148 22.12 -8.76 4.95
N ARG A 149 20.90 -9.07 5.43
CA ARG A 149 20.45 -10.44 5.72
C ARG A 149 20.28 -11.29 4.46
N PHE A 150 19.67 -10.75 3.42
CA PHE A 150 19.26 -11.51 2.22
C PHE A 150 20.16 -11.25 1.02
N GLY A 151 20.86 -10.14 0.98
CA GLY A 151 21.59 -9.66 -0.18
C GLY A 151 20.68 -9.13 -1.30
N PRO A 152 21.24 -8.33 -2.23
CA PRO A 152 20.45 -7.65 -3.26
C PRO A 152 19.76 -8.63 -4.22
N PHE A 153 20.42 -9.72 -4.58
CA PHE A 153 19.86 -10.68 -5.54
C PHE A 153 18.63 -11.41 -5.01
N ARG A 154 18.65 -11.86 -3.75
CA ARG A 154 17.51 -12.56 -3.16
C ARG A 154 16.32 -11.61 -2.97
N LEU A 155 16.56 -10.38 -2.51
CA LEU A 155 15.51 -9.39 -2.40
C LEU A 155 14.89 -9.07 -3.75
N ALA A 156 15.69 -8.81 -4.78
CA ALA A 156 15.19 -8.56 -6.14
C ALA A 156 14.42 -9.76 -6.72
N TRP A 157 14.86 -10.97 -6.41
CA TRP A 157 14.15 -12.19 -6.79
C TRP A 157 12.77 -12.28 -6.14
N LEU A 158 12.68 -12.05 -4.82
CA LEU A 158 11.43 -12.05 -4.07
C LEU A 158 10.47 -10.95 -4.57
N GLU A 159 10.97 -9.73 -4.81
CA GLU A 159 10.17 -8.66 -5.45
C GLU A 159 9.60 -9.12 -6.80
N THR A 160 10.43 -9.78 -7.61
CA THR A 160 10.01 -10.26 -8.93
C THR A 160 8.91 -11.31 -8.82
N LEU A 161 9.03 -12.24 -7.87
CA LEU A 161 7.99 -13.26 -7.64
C LEU A 161 6.66 -12.64 -7.25
N VAL A 162 6.66 -11.67 -6.30
CA VAL A 162 5.44 -10.98 -5.88
C VAL A 162 4.82 -10.22 -7.05
N ARG A 163 5.62 -9.49 -7.82
CA ARG A 163 5.15 -8.75 -9.00
C ARG A 163 4.55 -9.67 -10.07
N LEU A 164 5.19 -10.79 -10.34
CA LEU A 164 4.66 -11.77 -11.31
C LEU A 164 3.37 -12.41 -10.82
N ALA A 165 3.26 -12.70 -9.52
CA ALA A 165 2.04 -13.22 -8.93
C ALA A 165 0.89 -12.21 -9.05
N ASP A 166 1.13 -10.94 -8.73
CA ASP A 166 0.17 -9.85 -8.88
C ASP A 166 -0.29 -9.68 -10.35
N TRP A 167 0.64 -9.65 -11.29
CA TRP A 167 0.30 -9.56 -12.73
C TRP A 167 -0.53 -10.75 -13.22
N ARG A 168 -0.19 -11.97 -12.79
CA ARG A 168 -0.94 -13.17 -13.16
C ARG A 168 -2.34 -13.17 -12.57
N ALA A 169 -2.50 -12.78 -11.30
CA ALA A 169 -3.80 -12.64 -10.68
C ALA A 169 -4.65 -11.59 -11.41
N SER A 170 -4.08 -10.43 -11.71
CA SER A 170 -4.75 -9.36 -12.45
C SER A 170 -5.15 -9.79 -13.87
N ALA A 171 -4.32 -10.58 -14.56
CA ALA A 171 -4.64 -11.10 -15.89
C ALA A 171 -5.74 -12.16 -15.83
N ALA A 172 -5.71 -13.07 -14.86
CA ALA A 172 -6.74 -14.09 -14.67
C ALA A 172 -8.12 -13.48 -14.44
N GLU A 173 -8.21 -12.48 -13.58
CA GLU A 173 -9.47 -11.76 -13.30
C GLU A 173 -10.03 -11.00 -14.54
N GLN A 174 -9.17 -10.60 -15.48
CA GLN A 174 -9.63 -9.96 -16.73
C GLN A 174 -10.20 -10.99 -17.73
N LEU A 175 -9.82 -12.26 -17.60
CA LEU A 175 -10.30 -13.34 -18.47
C LEU A 175 -11.59 -13.99 -17.95
N GLU A 176 -11.93 -13.80 -16.68
CA GLU A 176 -13.21 -14.26 -16.15
C GLU A 176 -14.36 -13.43 -16.75
N PRO A 177 -15.36 -14.06 -17.40
CA PRO A 177 -16.49 -13.34 -17.94
C PRO A 177 -17.23 -12.67 -16.78
N ARG A 178 -17.43 -11.35 -16.86
CA ARG A 178 -18.20 -10.59 -15.90
C ARG A 178 -19.59 -11.21 -15.77
N GLN A 179 -19.84 -11.96 -14.70
CA GLN A 179 -21.15 -12.47 -14.39
C GLN A 179 -22.07 -11.30 -14.05
N GLY A 180 -23.07 -11.07 -14.91
CA GLY A 180 -24.28 -10.35 -14.54
C GLY A 180 -24.33 -8.86 -14.83
N GLY A 181 -24.39 -8.48 -16.09
CA GLY A 181 -25.23 -7.38 -16.53
C GLY A 181 -26.42 -7.98 -17.29
N ASN A 182 -27.51 -8.21 -16.62
CA ASN A 182 -28.76 -8.50 -17.29
C ASN A 182 -29.26 -7.20 -17.90
N PRO A 183 -29.81 -7.21 -19.14
CA PRO A 183 -30.25 -6.03 -19.90
C PRO A 183 -31.38 -5.26 -19.24
#